data_dc9c5bd42f058cfdd874ee09c575f9a9
#
_entry.id   dc9c5bd42f058cfdd874ee09c575f9a9
#
_cell.length_a   1.000
_cell.length_b   1.000
_cell.length_c   1.000
_cell.angle_alpha   90.00
_cell.angle_beta   90.00
_cell.angle_gamma   90.00
#
_symmetry.space_group_name_H-M   'P 1'
#
loop_
_entity.id
_entity.type
_entity.pdbx_description
1 polymer ?
#
loop_
_entity_poly.entity_id
_entity_poly.type
_entity_poly.pdbx_seq_one_letter_code
_entity_poly.pdbx_strand_id
1 'polypeptide(L)'
;LTDRVEFGPLVNCSSYRNPDLQADMARTVDHISAKGGTGRLIFGTGSGWAEKDYLEYGYEFGTVGSRLNDLRDDLGRIRRRWELLDPAPTRDIPILIGGQGEQKTLRLVAEHAAIWHTFTPIEKIPHKLDVLHDWCARVNRDPADIEIATGFTPRGFGPLLEQDALERLHPLGGRFIIPSIDGPDYDLSPV
;
A
#
# COMPACT_ATOMS: atom_id res chain seq x y z
N LEU A 1 -17.20 -16.53 -2.92
CA LEU A 1 -16.70 -15.32 -2.26
C LEU A 1 -16.14 -15.70 -0.90
N THR A 2 -15.09 -15.02 -0.46
CA THR A 2 -14.32 -15.35 0.76
C THR A 2 -14.91 -14.70 2.00
N ASP A 3 -14.67 -15.30 3.17
CA ASP A 3 -15.09 -14.78 4.47
C ASP A 3 -13.90 -14.49 5.41
N ARG A 4 -12.68 -14.87 5.02
CA ARG A 4 -11.48 -14.77 5.86
C ARG A 4 -10.36 -13.91 5.25
N VAL A 5 -10.26 -13.88 3.93
CA VAL A 5 -9.16 -13.22 3.21
C VAL A 5 -9.32 -11.72 3.28
N GLU A 6 -8.27 -11.01 3.67
CA GLU A 6 -8.16 -9.58 3.48
C GLU A 6 -7.88 -9.28 2.00
N PHE A 7 -8.28 -8.12 1.55
CA PHE A 7 -8.13 -7.73 0.16
C PHE A 7 -8.03 -6.21 0.04
N GLY A 8 -7.40 -5.76 -1.04
CA GLY A 8 -7.26 -4.33 -1.31
C GLY A 8 -6.64 -4.06 -2.67
N PRO A 9 -6.66 -2.82 -3.14
CA PRO A 9 -5.94 -2.43 -4.35
C PRO A 9 -4.45 -2.36 -4.08
N LEU A 10 -3.65 -2.74 -5.07
CA LEU A 10 -2.19 -2.60 -5.06
C LEU A 10 -1.71 -1.82 -6.29
N VAL A 11 -1.81 -0.52 -6.24
CA VAL A 11 -2.43 0.38 -5.29
C VAL A 11 -3.34 1.36 -6.02
N ASN A 12 -4.29 2.01 -5.35
CA ASN A 12 -5.02 3.14 -5.91
C ASN A 12 -4.07 4.32 -6.15
N CYS A 13 -4.21 4.98 -7.27
CA CYS A 13 -3.60 6.29 -7.48
C CYS A 13 -4.39 7.35 -6.72
N SER A 14 -3.74 8.07 -5.79
CA SER A 14 -4.38 9.09 -4.97
C SER A 14 -4.99 10.21 -5.82
N SER A 15 -4.32 10.61 -6.89
CA SER A 15 -4.73 11.72 -7.75
C SER A 15 -6.03 11.50 -8.54
N TYR A 16 -6.53 10.26 -8.64
CA TYR A 16 -7.70 9.98 -9.50
C TYR A 16 -9.05 10.24 -8.82
N ARG A 17 -9.07 10.56 -7.53
CA ARG A 17 -10.32 10.81 -6.79
C ARG A 17 -10.12 11.81 -5.68
N ASN A 18 -11.20 12.52 -5.35
CA ASN A 18 -11.24 13.31 -4.14
C ASN A 18 -10.95 12.43 -2.91
N PRO A 19 -10.06 12.83 -1.99
CA PRO A 19 -9.69 12.01 -0.83
C PRO A 19 -10.85 11.71 0.13
N ASP A 20 -11.80 12.62 0.31
CA ASP A 20 -12.98 12.34 1.14
C ASP A 20 -13.86 11.26 0.51
N LEU A 21 -14.02 11.30 -0.83
CA LEU A 21 -14.73 10.26 -1.55
C LEU A 21 -14.00 8.91 -1.46
N GLN A 22 -12.67 8.90 -1.54
CA GLN A 22 -11.88 7.68 -1.33
C GLN A 22 -12.11 7.10 0.07
N ALA A 23 -12.17 7.95 1.09
CA ALA A 23 -12.45 7.55 2.46
C ALA A 23 -13.85 6.94 2.60
N ASP A 24 -14.87 7.56 2.01
CA ASP A 24 -16.26 7.08 2.03
C ASP A 24 -16.39 5.72 1.30
N MET A 25 -15.71 5.57 0.16
CA MET A 25 -15.67 4.30 -0.59
C MET A 25 -14.98 3.21 0.22
N ALA A 26 -13.84 3.51 0.84
CA ALA A 26 -13.10 2.56 1.67
C ALA A 26 -13.94 2.09 2.86
N ARG A 27 -14.58 3.01 3.59
CA ARG A 27 -15.52 2.66 4.66
C ARG A 27 -16.67 1.79 4.16
N THR A 28 -17.23 2.07 3.00
CA THR A 28 -18.32 1.29 2.42
C THR A 28 -17.88 -0.13 2.10
N VAL A 29 -16.70 -0.31 1.50
CA VAL A 29 -16.12 -1.64 1.20
C VAL A 29 -15.79 -2.40 2.49
N ASP A 30 -15.28 -1.69 3.52
CA ASP A 30 -15.03 -2.26 4.83
C ASP A 30 -16.31 -2.84 5.43
N HIS A 31 -17.40 -2.08 5.47
CA HIS A 31 -18.71 -2.53 5.96
C HIS A 31 -19.29 -3.70 5.15
N ILE A 32 -19.22 -3.66 3.81
CA ILE A 32 -19.70 -4.75 2.96
C ILE A 32 -18.92 -6.04 3.26
N SER A 33 -17.62 -5.94 3.46
CA SER A 33 -16.77 -7.11 3.74
C SER A 33 -16.93 -7.62 5.16
N ALA A 34 -17.38 -6.79 6.09
CA ALA A 34 -17.58 -7.13 7.50
C ALA A 34 -18.73 -8.12 7.72
N LYS A 35 -19.78 -8.08 6.89
CA LYS A 35 -21.01 -8.92 7.07
C LYS A 35 -21.56 -8.89 8.51
N GLY A 36 -21.49 -7.73 9.15
CA GLY A 36 -21.92 -7.55 10.55
C GLY A 36 -20.82 -7.82 11.62
N GLY A 37 -19.62 -8.19 11.20
CA GLY A 37 -18.42 -8.34 12.04
C GLY A 37 -17.38 -7.28 11.72
N THR A 38 -16.11 -7.69 11.58
CA THR A 38 -14.98 -6.83 11.25
C THR A 38 -14.69 -6.84 9.75
N GLY A 39 -14.49 -5.68 9.17
CA GLY A 39 -14.13 -5.51 7.76
C GLY A 39 -12.75 -6.06 7.43
N ARG A 40 -12.52 -6.32 6.13
CA ARG A 40 -11.32 -7.00 5.63
C ARG A 40 -10.58 -6.20 4.57
N LEU A 41 -10.95 -4.92 4.41
CA LEU A 41 -10.28 -4.04 3.45
C LEU A 41 -8.89 -3.65 3.95
N ILE A 42 -7.89 -3.73 3.06
CA ILE A 42 -6.61 -3.03 3.14
C ILE A 42 -6.69 -1.86 2.15
N PHE A 43 -6.52 -0.64 2.64
CA PHE A 43 -6.54 0.56 1.78
C PHE A 43 -5.16 0.80 1.18
N GLY A 44 -4.91 0.20 0.00
CA GLY A 44 -3.67 0.41 -0.73
C GLY A 44 -3.69 1.70 -1.54
N THR A 45 -2.68 2.56 -1.37
CA THR A 45 -2.57 3.85 -2.06
C THR A 45 -1.14 4.20 -2.44
N GLY A 46 -0.99 5.08 -3.42
CA GLY A 46 0.29 5.58 -3.90
C GLY A 46 0.13 6.87 -4.70
N SER A 47 1.25 7.55 -4.97
CA SER A 47 1.26 8.84 -5.66
C SER A 47 1.00 8.79 -7.17
N GLY A 48 0.86 7.61 -7.75
CA GLY A 48 0.74 7.41 -9.20
C GLY A 48 2.06 7.56 -9.95
N TRP A 49 2.17 6.87 -11.09
CA TRP A 49 3.38 6.86 -11.93
C TRP A 49 3.08 6.77 -13.43
N ALA A 50 1.91 6.26 -13.80
CA ALA A 50 1.54 6.00 -15.19
C ALA A 50 1.01 7.28 -15.85
N GLU A 51 1.88 8.11 -16.43
CA GLU A 51 1.50 9.36 -17.10
C GLU A 51 0.42 9.17 -18.16
N LYS A 52 0.45 8.02 -18.86
CA LYS A 52 -0.56 7.68 -19.87
C LYS A 52 -1.97 7.71 -19.30
N ASP A 53 -2.18 7.16 -18.09
CA ASP A 53 -3.50 7.11 -17.48
C ASP A 53 -4.00 8.51 -17.09
N TYR A 54 -3.09 9.38 -16.62
CA TYR A 54 -3.42 10.78 -16.35
C TYR A 54 -3.89 11.52 -17.59
N LEU A 55 -3.18 11.34 -18.70
CA LEU A 55 -3.54 11.98 -19.97
C LEU A 55 -4.86 11.43 -20.53
N GLU A 56 -5.07 10.12 -20.44
CA GLU A 56 -6.28 9.46 -20.94
C GLU A 56 -7.54 9.90 -20.20
N TYR A 57 -7.45 10.08 -18.88
CA TYR A 57 -8.58 10.49 -18.05
C TYR A 57 -8.63 12.00 -17.76
N GLY A 58 -7.72 12.79 -18.33
CA GLY A 58 -7.71 14.24 -18.19
C GLY A 58 -7.27 14.75 -16.83
N TYR A 59 -6.46 13.99 -16.10
CA TYR A 59 -5.85 14.43 -14.85
C TYR A 59 -4.52 15.15 -15.11
N GLU A 60 -4.18 16.10 -14.24
CA GLU A 60 -2.87 16.73 -14.25
C GLU A 60 -1.81 15.77 -13.68
N PHE A 61 -0.79 15.40 -14.47
CA PHE A 61 0.28 14.51 -14.01
C PHE A 61 1.24 15.21 -13.06
N GLY A 62 1.56 16.48 -13.32
CA GLY A 62 2.49 17.25 -12.50
C GLY A 62 3.89 16.63 -12.39
N THR A 63 4.54 16.84 -11.26
CA THR A 63 5.86 16.27 -10.94
C THR A 63 5.74 15.14 -9.93
N VAL A 64 6.77 14.29 -9.83
CA VAL A 64 6.85 13.30 -8.73
C VAL A 64 6.73 13.97 -7.36
N GLY A 65 7.35 15.16 -7.21
CA GLY A 65 7.32 15.92 -5.96
C GLY A 65 5.93 16.44 -5.60
N SER A 66 5.16 16.97 -6.59
CA SER A 66 3.78 17.42 -6.34
C SER A 66 2.88 16.25 -5.97
N ARG A 67 2.87 15.16 -6.76
CA ARG A 67 2.05 13.99 -6.47
C ARG A 67 2.31 13.36 -5.09
N LEU A 68 3.57 13.39 -4.62
CA LEU A 68 3.89 12.93 -3.26
C LEU A 68 3.44 13.89 -2.18
N ASN A 69 3.40 15.20 -2.46
CA ASN A 69 2.80 16.18 -1.55
C ASN A 69 1.28 15.99 -1.47
N ASP A 70 0.63 15.80 -2.63
CA ASP A 70 -0.80 15.52 -2.69
C ASP A 70 -1.15 14.26 -1.92
N LEU A 71 -0.39 13.15 -2.10
CA LEU A 71 -0.58 11.92 -1.34
C LEU A 71 -0.47 12.16 0.18
N ARG A 72 0.49 12.98 0.63
CA ARG A 72 0.62 13.34 2.05
C ARG A 72 -0.64 14.02 2.58
N ASP A 73 -1.11 15.02 1.85
CA ASP A 73 -2.26 15.83 2.25
C ASP A 73 -3.56 14.99 2.20
N ASP A 74 -3.68 14.13 1.20
CA ASP A 74 -4.78 13.17 1.05
C ASP A 74 -4.85 12.15 2.18
N LEU A 75 -3.73 11.56 2.59
CA LEU A 75 -3.69 10.60 3.70
C LEU A 75 -4.19 11.22 5.01
N GLY A 76 -3.75 12.43 5.31
CA GLY A 76 -4.24 13.17 6.48
C GLY A 76 -5.73 13.47 6.40
N ARG A 77 -6.24 13.76 5.20
CA ARG A 77 -7.64 14.05 4.94
C ARG A 77 -8.52 12.80 5.05
N ILE A 78 -8.06 11.67 4.49
CA ILE A 78 -8.74 10.37 4.56
C ILE A 78 -8.91 9.93 6.02
N ARG A 79 -7.85 10.01 6.85
CA ARG A 79 -7.94 9.64 8.27
C ARG A 79 -8.95 10.50 9.02
N ARG A 80 -8.88 11.82 8.85
CA ARG A 80 -9.88 12.73 9.48
C ARG A 80 -11.30 12.43 9.00
N ARG A 81 -11.48 12.08 7.73
CA ARG A 81 -12.79 11.72 7.21
C ARG A 81 -13.35 10.48 7.88
N TRP A 82 -12.53 9.43 8.06
CA TRP A 82 -12.96 8.21 8.75
C TRP A 82 -13.40 8.45 10.19
N GLU A 83 -12.75 9.39 10.90
CA GLU A 83 -13.14 9.80 12.26
C GLU A 83 -14.51 10.51 12.31
N LEU A 84 -14.89 11.17 11.21
CA LEU A 84 -16.13 11.95 11.13
C LEU A 84 -17.32 11.16 10.58
N LEU A 85 -17.09 9.99 9.99
CA LEU A 85 -18.16 9.20 9.40
C LEU A 85 -19.05 8.53 10.47
N ASP A 86 -20.33 8.54 10.20
CA ASP A 86 -21.35 7.80 10.97
C ASP A 86 -22.18 6.95 10.00
N PRO A 87 -22.12 5.60 10.06
CA PRO A 87 -21.22 4.84 10.93
C PRO A 87 -19.74 4.98 10.49
N ALA A 88 -18.85 4.94 11.46
CA ALA A 88 -17.41 4.87 11.24
C ALA A 88 -17.00 3.54 10.56
N PRO A 89 -15.77 3.39 10.03
CA PRO A 89 -15.24 2.08 9.64
C PRO A 89 -15.38 1.06 10.77
N THR A 90 -15.51 -0.24 10.42
CA THR A 90 -15.69 -1.32 11.42
C THR A 90 -14.42 -1.61 12.22
N ARG A 91 -13.28 -1.11 11.73
CA ARG A 91 -11.96 -1.17 12.35
C ARG A 91 -11.10 0.00 11.90
N ASP A 92 -9.93 0.18 12.49
CA ASP A 92 -8.88 0.99 11.88
C ASP A 92 -8.43 0.27 10.58
N ILE A 93 -8.79 0.86 9.43
CA ILE A 93 -8.51 0.26 8.12
C ILE A 93 -7.00 0.34 7.87
N PRO A 94 -6.29 -0.79 7.70
CA PRO A 94 -4.86 -0.78 7.42
C PRO A 94 -4.56 -0.03 6.12
N ILE A 95 -3.64 0.93 6.18
CA ILE A 95 -3.17 1.64 5.00
C ILE A 95 -1.91 0.95 4.47
N LEU A 96 -1.94 0.56 3.19
CA LEU A 96 -0.78 0.09 2.46
C LEU A 96 -0.27 1.21 1.56
N ILE A 97 1.02 1.56 1.69
CA ILE A 97 1.67 2.56 0.83
C ILE A 97 2.71 1.86 -0.04
N GLY A 98 2.56 2.03 -1.37
CA GLY A 98 3.49 1.52 -2.37
C GLY A 98 4.57 2.53 -2.73
N GLY A 99 5.82 2.07 -2.87
CA GLY A 99 6.94 2.87 -3.36
C GLY A 99 8.20 2.74 -2.53
N GLN A 100 9.31 3.31 -3.02
CA GLN A 100 10.66 3.10 -2.46
C GLN A 100 11.48 4.38 -2.28
N GLY A 101 10.86 5.55 -2.43
CA GLY A 101 11.53 6.85 -2.29
C GLY A 101 11.89 7.16 -0.84
N GLU A 102 13.18 7.34 -0.56
CA GLU A 102 13.71 7.44 0.80
C GLU A 102 13.28 8.70 1.55
N GLN A 103 13.20 9.83 0.84
CA GLN A 103 12.95 11.12 1.50
C GLN A 103 11.47 11.42 1.74
N LYS A 104 10.60 11.03 0.80
CA LYS A 104 9.17 11.34 0.89
C LYS A 104 8.33 10.09 1.14
N THR A 105 8.50 9.03 0.32
CA THR A 105 7.66 7.85 0.43
C THR A 105 7.85 7.13 1.75
N LEU A 106 9.11 6.83 2.16
CA LEU A 106 9.37 6.15 3.43
C LEU A 106 8.99 7.00 4.64
N ARG A 107 9.04 8.33 4.52
CA ARG A 107 8.46 9.22 5.53
C ARG A 107 6.95 9.02 5.67
N LEU A 108 6.19 9.00 4.55
CA LEU A 108 4.75 8.77 4.58
C LEU A 108 4.40 7.36 5.10
N VAL A 109 5.24 6.36 4.78
CA VAL A 109 5.12 5.02 5.36
C VAL A 109 5.24 5.09 6.88
N ALA A 110 6.27 5.74 7.42
CA ALA A 110 6.45 5.90 8.85
C ALA A 110 5.29 6.65 9.52
N GLU A 111 4.73 7.66 8.86
CA GLU A 111 3.63 8.48 9.41
C GLU A 111 2.27 7.77 9.35
N HIS A 112 2.01 6.94 8.32
CA HIS A 112 0.65 6.51 8.01
C HIS A 112 0.44 5.01 7.74
N ALA A 113 1.46 4.27 7.26
CA ALA A 113 1.23 2.94 6.75
C ALA A 113 1.24 1.85 7.84
N ALA A 114 0.31 0.91 7.75
CA ALA A 114 0.41 -0.39 8.43
C ALA A 114 1.24 -1.38 7.59
N ILE A 115 1.28 -1.17 6.26
CA ILE A 115 1.99 -2.05 5.33
C ILE A 115 2.79 -1.19 4.35
N TRP A 116 4.08 -1.46 4.23
CA TRP A 116 4.94 -0.89 3.20
C TRP A 116 5.14 -1.89 2.06
N HIS A 117 4.65 -1.56 0.86
CA HIS A 117 4.89 -2.37 -0.33
C HIS A 117 6.03 -1.82 -1.17
N THR A 118 6.97 -2.68 -1.54
CA THR A 118 8.14 -2.30 -2.34
C THR A 118 8.50 -3.35 -3.39
N PHE A 119 9.01 -2.90 -4.54
CA PHE A 119 9.70 -3.73 -5.54
C PHE A 119 11.23 -3.63 -5.41
N THR A 120 11.71 -3.17 -4.28
CA THR A 120 13.16 -3.10 -4.01
C THR A 120 13.76 -4.51 -4.05
N PRO A 121 14.88 -4.72 -4.76
CA PRO A 121 15.63 -5.97 -4.69
C PRO A 121 15.99 -6.32 -3.24
N ILE A 122 15.93 -7.61 -2.90
CA ILE A 122 16.07 -8.10 -1.52
C ILE A 122 17.38 -7.59 -0.88
N GLU A 123 18.46 -7.53 -1.66
CA GLU A 123 19.78 -7.06 -1.18
C GLU A 123 19.78 -5.60 -0.74
N LYS A 124 18.84 -4.80 -1.25
CA LYS A 124 18.73 -3.37 -0.93
C LYS A 124 17.68 -3.09 0.14
N ILE A 125 16.90 -4.07 0.54
CA ILE A 125 15.87 -3.91 1.59
C ILE A 125 16.50 -3.49 2.92
N PRO A 126 17.62 -4.07 3.41
CA PRO A 126 18.24 -3.64 4.67
C PRO A 126 18.51 -2.13 4.72
N HIS A 127 19.11 -1.55 3.68
CA HIS A 127 19.33 -0.11 3.61
C HIS A 127 18.01 0.70 3.66
N LYS A 128 16.97 0.22 2.98
CA LYS A 128 15.66 0.90 3.03
C LYS A 128 15.01 0.82 4.41
N LEU A 129 15.25 -0.28 5.12
CA LEU A 129 14.78 -0.43 6.50
C LEU A 129 15.50 0.53 7.44
N ASP A 130 16.80 0.70 7.30
CA ASP A 130 17.55 1.68 8.11
C ASP A 130 16.94 3.08 7.93
N VAL A 131 16.68 3.49 6.68
CA VAL A 131 16.03 4.78 6.38
C VAL A 131 14.60 4.86 6.95
N LEU A 132 13.82 3.78 6.86
CA LEU A 132 12.47 3.74 7.43
C LEU A 132 12.51 3.84 8.96
N HIS A 133 13.43 3.14 9.61
CA HIS A 133 13.62 3.20 11.06
C HIS A 133 13.99 4.62 11.52
N ASP A 134 14.86 5.31 10.78
CA ASP A 134 15.20 6.72 11.05
C ASP A 134 13.94 7.62 10.95
N TRP A 135 13.07 7.40 9.96
CA TRP A 135 11.82 8.13 9.87
C TRP A 135 10.86 7.79 11.01
N CYS A 136 10.73 6.51 11.36
CA CYS A 136 9.91 6.06 12.49
C CYS A 136 10.37 6.71 13.81
N ALA A 137 11.69 6.77 14.05
CA ALA A 137 12.23 7.45 15.22
C ALA A 137 11.85 8.95 15.27
N ARG A 138 11.85 9.65 14.12
CA ARG A 138 11.47 11.07 14.03
C ARG A 138 10.00 11.32 14.31
N VAL A 139 9.13 10.36 14.03
CA VAL A 139 7.68 10.46 14.25
C VAL A 139 7.21 9.73 15.51
N ASN A 140 8.15 9.22 16.30
CA ASN A 140 7.91 8.47 17.54
C ASN A 140 6.99 7.26 17.32
N ARG A 141 7.31 6.44 16.30
CA ARG A 141 6.59 5.21 15.96
C ARG A 141 7.50 4.00 16.03
N ASP A 142 6.98 2.87 16.50
CA ASP A 142 7.71 1.60 16.47
C ASP A 142 7.74 1.07 15.01
N PRO A 143 8.93 0.82 14.43
CA PRO A 143 9.03 0.18 13.12
C PRO A 143 8.37 -1.20 13.05
N ALA A 144 8.26 -1.92 14.16
CA ALA A 144 7.59 -3.22 14.23
C ALA A 144 6.08 -3.17 13.93
N ASP A 145 5.46 -1.97 13.99
CA ASP A 145 4.08 -1.76 13.61
C ASP A 145 3.86 -1.70 12.08
N ILE A 146 4.95 -1.83 11.28
CA ILE A 146 4.89 -1.73 9.82
C ILE A 146 5.29 -3.07 9.22
N GLU A 147 4.33 -3.74 8.59
CA GLU A 147 4.60 -4.95 7.83
C GLU A 147 5.26 -4.62 6.48
N ILE A 148 6.19 -5.47 6.05
CA ILE A 148 6.84 -5.31 4.77
C ILE A 148 6.21 -6.27 3.77
N ALA A 149 5.68 -5.70 2.68
CA ALA A 149 5.15 -6.42 1.55
C ALA A 149 6.06 -6.27 0.34
N THR A 150 6.31 -7.35 -0.37
CA THR A 150 7.01 -7.31 -1.66
C THR A 150 6.26 -8.09 -2.72
N GLY A 151 6.27 -7.58 -3.94
CA GLY A 151 5.69 -8.23 -5.09
C GLY A 151 6.74 -9.04 -5.85
N PHE A 152 6.35 -10.22 -6.31
CA PHE A 152 7.13 -11.03 -7.23
C PHE A 152 6.37 -11.18 -8.53
N THR A 153 7.00 -10.82 -9.64
CA THR A 153 6.42 -11.01 -10.96
C THR A 153 7.29 -11.96 -11.78
N PRO A 154 6.71 -12.94 -12.46
CA PRO A 154 7.45 -13.77 -13.40
C PRO A 154 8.04 -12.97 -14.57
N ARG A 155 7.54 -11.76 -14.82
CA ARG A 155 7.90 -10.89 -15.95
C ARG A 155 8.04 -9.43 -15.54
N GLY A 156 9.19 -9.02 -15.06
CA GLY A 156 9.72 -7.70 -15.37
C GLY A 156 9.52 -6.51 -14.44
N PHE A 157 8.68 -6.51 -13.41
CA PHE A 157 8.51 -5.37 -12.50
C PHE A 157 8.73 -5.69 -11.02
N GLY A 158 9.63 -6.58 -10.71
CA GLY A 158 9.95 -6.91 -9.33
C GLY A 158 11.03 -7.98 -9.28
N PRO A 159 11.59 -8.26 -8.11
CA PRO A 159 12.50 -9.38 -7.96
C PRO A 159 11.79 -10.65 -8.37
N LEU A 160 12.49 -11.53 -9.13
CA LEU A 160 12.03 -12.90 -9.35
C LEU A 160 11.88 -13.59 -8.00
N LEU A 161 10.88 -14.45 -7.86
CA LEU A 161 10.78 -15.32 -6.71
C LEU A 161 11.93 -16.33 -6.76
N GLU A 162 13.03 -16.01 -6.09
CA GLU A 162 14.12 -16.94 -5.88
C GLU A 162 13.67 -17.95 -4.82
N GLN A 163 14.17 -19.19 -4.93
CA GLN A 163 13.76 -20.29 -4.08
C GLN A 163 13.95 -20.00 -2.57
N ASP A 164 14.91 -19.12 -2.23
CA ASP A 164 15.23 -18.69 -0.87
C ASP A 164 14.68 -17.30 -0.50
N ALA A 165 13.90 -16.66 -1.38
CA ALA A 165 13.42 -15.29 -1.16
C ALA A 165 12.63 -15.14 0.15
N LEU A 166 11.81 -16.12 0.47
CA LEU A 166 11.05 -16.16 1.72
C LEU A 166 11.95 -16.21 2.96
N GLU A 167 12.95 -17.08 2.92
CA GLU A 167 13.91 -17.25 4.01
C GLU A 167 14.73 -15.98 4.25
N ARG A 168 15.04 -15.23 3.17
CA ARG A 168 15.79 -13.97 3.22
C ARG A 168 14.92 -12.79 3.67
N LEU A 169 13.65 -12.77 3.32
CA LEU A 169 12.72 -11.68 3.65
C LEU A 169 12.19 -11.78 5.08
N HIS A 170 11.95 -12.98 5.57
CA HIS A 170 11.36 -13.18 6.89
C HIS A 170 12.18 -12.53 8.02
N PRO A 171 13.53 -12.66 8.09
CA PRO A 171 14.34 -11.98 9.09
C PRO A 171 14.31 -10.44 8.98
N LEU A 172 13.98 -9.91 7.81
CA LEU A 172 13.86 -8.48 7.54
C LEU A 172 12.46 -7.92 7.87
N GLY A 173 11.58 -8.73 8.45
CA GLY A 173 10.19 -8.33 8.74
C GLY A 173 9.25 -8.48 7.55
N GLY A 174 9.68 -9.08 6.45
CA GLY A 174 8.82 -9.40 5.30
C GLY A 174 7.82 -10.48 5.67
N ARG A 175 6.55 -10.09 5.74
CA ARG A 175 5.44 -10.98 6.11
C ARG A 175 4.39 -11.12 5.01
N PHE A 176 4.46 -10.26 4.02
CA PHE A 176 3.45 -10.17 2.97
C PHE A 176 4.11 -10.35 1.60
N ILE A 177 3.80 -11.47 0.94
CA ILE A 177 4.29 -11.75 -0.40
C ILE A 177 3.11 -11.74 -1.35
N ILE A 178 3.23 -10.95 -2.40
CA ILE A 178 2.18 -10.75 -3.39
C ILE A 178 2.68 -11.32 -4.72
N PRO A 179 2.39 -12.58 -5.04
CA PRO A 179 2.70 -13.12 -6.36
C PRO A 179 1.80 -12.47 -7.40
N SER A 180 2.37 -12.04 -8.53
CA SER A 180 1.60 -11.64 -9.70
C SER A 180 1.34 -12.86 -10.57
N ILE A 181 0.10 -13.08 -10.91
CA ILE A 181 -0.31 -14.15 -11.81
C ILE A 181 -0.77 -13.53 -13.11
N ASP A 182 -0.03 -13.83 -14.19
CA ASP A 182 -0.34 -13.30 -15.52
C ASP A 182 -1.47 -14.11 -16.18
N GLY A 183 -2.53 -13.40 -16.65
CA GLY A 183 -3.60 -14.00 -17.45
C GLY A 183 -3.19 -14.30 -18.90
N PRO A 184 -4.08 -14.88 -19.76
CA PRO A 184 -5.54 -14.90 -19.58
C PRO A 184 -6.10 -16.02 -18.72
N ASP A 185 -5.35 -17.11 -18.51
CA ASP A 185 -5.92 -18.32 -17.90
C ASP A 185 -5.79 -18.33 -16.36
N TYR A 186 -5.06 -17.40 -15.77
CA TYR A 186 -4.89 -17.22 -14.30
C TYR A 186 -4.68 -18.56 -13.57
N ASP A 187 -3.74 -19.38 -14.05
CA ASP A 187 -3.42 -20.67 -13.44
C ASP A 187 -2.83 -20.49 -12.05
N LEU A 188 -3.55 -20.89 -11.03
CA LEU A 188 -3.17 -20.85 -9.62
C LEU A 188 -2.48 -22.13 -9.14
N SER A 189 -2.33 -23.13 -9.99
CA SER A 189 -1.78 -24.43 -9.58
C SER A 189 -0.32 -24.42 -9.08
N PRO A 190 0.53 -23.42 -9.44
CA PRO A 190 1.89 -23.30 -8.91
C PRO A 190 2.00 -22.57 -7.57
N VAL A 191 0.91 -22.05 -6.99
CA VAL A 191 0.93 -21.18 -5.78
C VAL A 191 0.73 -21.98 -4.51
#